data_e38cda6a3455b5723ef884fdfaff66cf
#
_entry.id   e38cda6a3455b5723ef884fdfaff66cf
#
_cell.length_a   1.000
_cell.length_b   1.000
_cell.length_c   1.000
_cell.angle_alpha   90.00
_cell.angle_beta   90.00
_cell.angle_gamma   90.00
#
_symmetry.space_group_name_H-M   'P 1'
#
loop_
_entity.id
_entity.type
_entity.pdbx_description
1 polymer ?
#
loop_
_entity_poly.entity_id
_entity_poly.type
_entity_poly.pdbx_seq_one_letter_code
_entity_poly.pdbx_strand_id
1 'polypeptide(L)'
;MSNYKSSDEKTKQAFEMIEQGVKDVYSSDSFKRYLSCCSKFHNYSLNNTLLILAQKPDASLVAGYRSWQANFNRHVDKGEKGLMILAPVTYKEDRLINKVDENGNVELDEAGSPIQEQRQVNVTRFKTTTVFDISQTSGDPLPSLIHDLMGSNNEAKAIIQSVQSICTIPIEFKTETEDLNLMTGAKGYYSPKEDKVVINKDLEDLQIAKTLIHEYAHSLLHKQTNKDQSQREIEAESLAFVLCDHFGLDTSEYSFGYIASYADKDFDELKSILNSIQSTAHEMIEQLEPVFKEKLHMIEIKNKYIMPLEMEQMNHDIVIQVSSLMEPYKDALNDPNVSTSDIHEMVDQQIYDVINGKAAYSDQAFLFGNNHDYYQTLRTICFEAFTNPNFDLNKNWFIENSIEHRNYELFEQIAQPLLTNDAYYIKYTTPGFMDLNVEIIDDDRFAMAHNYELNGDLMADPDMEFTVDKENRLLYPQSYQQDNLQFYERVDGDPFRANELNRFMNQWIHNIQEQKYKVETIYTDEFELSAKENPNAVKKFCKEHGITKMAPKSKELER
;
A
#
# COMPACT_ATOMS: atom_id res chain seq x y z
N MET A 1 -23.26 30.32 -36.01
CA MET A 1 -23.26 31.27 -34.88
C MET A 1 -22.81 30.49 -33.65
N SER A 2 -21.64 30.81 -33.14
CA SER A 2 -21.10 30.18 -31.93
C SER A 2 -21.95 30.65 -30.74
N ASN A 3 -22.67 29.73 -30.09
CA ASN A 3 -23.38 29.99 -28.84
C ASN A 3 -22.33 30.20 -27.72
N TYR A 4 -21.82 31.39 -27.60
CA TYR A 4 -20.94 31.80 -26.48
C TYR A 4 -21.86 32.03 -25.25
N LYS A 5 -21.95 31.03 -24.35
CA LYS A 5 -22.64 31.21 -23.07
C LYS A 5 -21.93 32.27 -22.26
N SER A 6 -22.66 33.14 -21.57
CA SER A 6 -22.11 34.12 -20.65
C SER A 6 -21.39 33.40 -19.48
N SER A 7 -20.51 34.12 -18.76
CA SER A 7 -19.83 33.59 -17.56
C SER A 7 -20.84 33.09 -16.51
N ASP A 8 -21.94 33.79 -16.36
CA ASP A 8 -23.00 33.48 -15.39
C ASP A 8 -23.80 32.24 -15.78
N GLU A 9 -24.06 32.06 -17.10
CA GLU A 9 -24.71 30.84 -17.63
C GLU A 9 -23.84 29.60 -17.44
N LYS A 10 -22.52 29.72 -17.66
CA LYS A 10 -21.56 28.62 -17.40
C LYS A 10 -21.50 28.27 -15.92
N THR A 11 -21.47 29.25 -15.04
CA THR A 11 -21.48 29.05 -13.60
C THR A 11 -22.76 28.39 -13.13
N LYS A 12 -23.93 28.80 -13.65
CA LYS A 12 -25.21 28.15 -13.38
C LYS A 12 -25.21 26.70 -13.85
N GLN A 13 -24.73 26.43 -15.05
CA GLN A 13 -24.59 25.07 -15.59
C GLN A 13 -23.68 24.21 -14.68
N ALA A 14 -22.57 24.75 -14.17
CA ALA A 14 -21.71 24.03 -13.24
C ALA A 14 -22.45 23.63 -11.96
N PHE A 15 -23.23 24.50 -11.37
CA PHE A 15 -24.03 24.17 -10.18
C PHE A 15 -25.13 23.13 -10.46
N GLU A 16 -25.77 23.19 -11.61
CA GLU A 16 -26.76 22.18 -12.05
C GLU A 16 -26.08 20.80 -12.21
N MET A 17 -24.86 20.75 -12.77
CA MET A 17 -24.09 19.51 -12.89
C MET A 17 -23.66 18.96 -11.52
N ILE A 18 -23.26 19.80 -10.58
CA ILE A 18 -22.92 19.40 -9.20
C ILE A 18 -24.14 18.79 -8.51
N GLU A 19 -25.29 19.46 -8.59
CA GLU A 19 -26.54 18.97 -8.00
C GLU A 19 -26.94 17.61 -8.59
N GLN A 20 -26.83 17.44 -9.91
CA GLN A 20 -27.08 16.16 -10.56
C GLN A 20 -26.05 15.12 -10.13
N GLY A 21 -24.77 15.48 -10.08
CA GLY A 21 -23.68 14.58 -9.65
C GLY A 21 -23.90 14.04 -8.24
N VAL A 22 -24.35 14.86 -7.29
CA VAL A 22 -24.70 14.39 -5.93
C VAL A 22 -25.86 13.38 -5.98
N LYS A 23 -26.89 13.64 -6.82
CA LYS A 23 -28.01 12.70 -6.98
C LYS A 23 -27.60 11.37 -7.64
N ASP A 24 -26.62 11.40 -8.53
CA ASP A 24 -26.18 10.21 -9.27
C ASP A 24 -25.38 9.22 -8.39
N VAL A 25 -24.84 9.64 -7.23
CA VAL A 25 -24.04 8.77 -6.35
C VAL A 25 -24.86 7.80 -5.50
N TYR A 26 -26.20 7.78 -5.58
CA TYR A 26 -27.03 6.85 -4.81
C TYR A 26 -26.95 5.38 -5.21
N SER A 27 -26.35 5.04 -6.35
CA SER A 27 -26.04 3.65 -6.68
C SER A 27 -24.64 3.27 -6.19
N SER A 28 -24.44 2.03 -5.77
CA SER A 28 -23.15 1.50 -5.30
C SER A 28 -22.02 1.75 -6.33
N ASP A 29 -22.29 1.51 -7.60
CA ASP A 29 -21.30 1.67 -8.67
C ASP A 29 -20.95 3.15 -8.92
N SER A 30 -21.94 4.04 -8.87
CA SER A 30 -21.71 5.48 -9.04
C SER A 30 -20.98 6.06 -7.83
N PHE A 31 -21.31 5.58 -6.64
CA PHE A 31 -20.62 5.97 -5.41
C PHE A 31 -19.16 5.51 -5.41
N LYS A 32 -18.90 4.27 -5.79
CA LYS A 32 -17.54 3.73 -5.94
C LYS A 32 -16.72 4.53 -6.96
N ARG A 33 -17.31 4.89 -8.10
CA ARG A 33 -16.66 5.77 -9.10
C ARG A 33 -16.37 7.17 -8.55
N TYR A 34 -17.27 7.74 -7.75
CA TYR A 34 -17.06 9.01 -7.07
C TYR A 34 -15.88 8.91 -6.08
N LEU A 35 -15.83 7.86 -5.26
CA LEU A 35 -14.74 7.66 -4.31
C LEU A 35 -13.38 7.45 -5.00
N SER A 36 -13.33 6.70 -6.12
CA SER A 36 -12.12 6.56 -6.93
C SER A 36 -11.73 7.88 -7.63
N CYS A 37 -12.70 8.75 -7.92
CA CYS A 37 -12.40 10.10 -8.38
C CYS A 37 -11.81 10.96 -7.24
N CYS A 38 -12.30 10.82 -6.00
CA CYS A 38 -11.74 11.49 -4.83
C CYS A 38 -10.30 11.07 -4.54
N SER A 39 -9.95 9.80 -4.70
CA SER A 39 -8.57 9.30 -4.49
C SER A 39 -7.57 9.96 -5.44
N LYS A 40 -7.97 10.17 -6.70
CA LYS A 40 -7.14 10.81 -7.74
C LYS A 40 -7.10 12.33 -7.62
N PHE A 41 -8.20 12.95 -7.19
CA PHE A 41 -8.40 14.40 -7.16
C PHE A 41 -8.58 14.95 -5.75
N HIS A 42 -7.88 14.39 -4.76
CA HIS A 42 -7.98 14.80 -3.36
C HIS A 42 -7.69 16.29 -3.13
N ASN A 43 -6.89 16.93 -4.00
CA ASN A 43 -6.58 18.37 -3.98
C ASN A 43 -7.72 19.26 -4.52
N TYR A 44 -8.78 18.69 -5.08
CA TYR A 44 -9.94 19.42 -5.57
C TYR A 44 -11.06 19.40 -4.52
N SER A 45 -11.87 20.45 -4.49
CA SER A 45 -13.09 20.47 -3.67
C SER A 45 -14.13 19.47 -4.19
N LEU A 46 -15.04 19.02 -3.32
CA LEU A 46 -16.17 18.16 -3.69
C LEU A 46 -16.86 18.63 -4.99
N ASN A 47 -17.15 19.92 -5.10
CA ASN A 47 -17.82 20.48 -6.26
C ASN A 47 -17.01 20.27 -7.54
N ASN A 48 -15.70 20.46 -7.49
CA ASN A 48 -14.82 20.27 -8.65
C ASN A 48 -14.60 18.79 -8.98
N THR A 49 -14.50 17.92 -8.00
CA THR A 49 -14.43 16.48 -8.20
C THR A 49 -15.68 15.95 -8.92
N LEU A 50 -16.88 16.39 -8.50
CA LEU A 50 -18.15 16.05 -9.16
C LEU A 50 -18.22 16.61 -10.58
N LEU A 51 -17.73 17.84 -10.81
CA LEU A 51 -17.67 18.43 -12.15
C LEU A 51 -16.74 17.66 -13.09
N ILE A 52 -15.57 17.25 -12.60
CA ILE A 52 -14.61 16.45 -13.39
C ILE A 52 -15.25 15.10 -13.73
N LEU A 53 -15.78 14.39 -12.73
CA LEU A 53 -16.42 13.08 -12.92
C LEU A 53 -17.59 13.11 -13.90
N ALA A 54 -18.44 14.14 -13.82
CA ALA A 54 -19.59 14.30 -14.72
C ALA A 54 -19.19 14.57 -16.19
N GLN A 55 -18.04 15.20 -16.43
CA GLN A 55 -17.57 15.55 -17.76
C GLN A 55 -16.64 14.49 -18.36
N LYS A 56 -15.85 13.82 -17.52
CA LYS A 56 -14.87 12.80 -17.92
C LYS A 56 -14.71 11.76 -16.81
N PRO A 57 -15.55 10.70 -16.81
CA PRO A 57 -15.55 9.67 -15.76
C PRO A 57 -14.25 8.87 -15.63
N ASP A 58 -13.44 8.84 -16.69
CA ASP A 58 -12.15 8.17 -16.79
C ASP A 58 -10.95 9.11 -16.58
N ALA A 59 -11.18 10.35 -16.14
CA ALA A 59 -10.09 11.28 -15.83
C ALA A 59 -9.14 10.69 -14.78
N SER A 60 -7.83 10.92 -14.99
CA SER A 60 -6.77 10.39 -14.10
C SER A 60 -5.88 11.47 -13.49
N LEU A 61 -5.52 12.50 -14.26
CA LEU A 61 -4.75 13.65 -13.78
C LEU A 61 -5.16 14.89 -14.57
N VAL A 62 -5.61 15.93 -13.88
CA VAL A 62 -6.05 17.17 -14.55
C VAL A 62 -5.22 18.37 -14.11
N ALA A 63 -4.91 19.24 -15.06
CA ALA A 63 -4.22 20.50 -14.79
C ALA A 63 -4.68 21.61 -15.76
N GLY A 64 -4.40 22.85 -15.38
CA GLY A 64 -4.66 23.99 -16.22
C GLY A 64 -3.78 23.97 -17.48
N TYR A 65 -4.25 24.59 -18.57
CA TYR A 65 -3.55 24.64 -19.87
C TYR A 65 -2.07 25.02 -19.75
N ARG A 66 -1.78 26.09 -18.97
CA ARG A 66 -0.39 26.56 -18.75
C ARG A 66 0.41 25.66 -17.81
N SER A 67 -0.25 25.03 -16.86
CA SER A 67 0.40 24.13 -15.91
C SER A 67 0.94 22.87 -16.57
N TRP A 68 0.27 22.37 -17.62
CA TRP A 68 0.77 21.25 -18.41
C TRP A 68 2.13 21.56 -19.04
N GLN A 69 2.30 22.77 -19.58
CA GLN A 69 3.58 23.21 -20.15
C GLN A 69 4.63 23.47 -19.09
N ALA A 70 4.26 24.22 -18.03
CA ALA A 70 5.23 24.74 -17.05
C ALA A 70 5.74 23.66 -16.08
N ASN A 71 4.85 22.73 -15.64
CA ASN A 71 5.15 21.79 -14.58
C ASN A 71 5.45 20.38 -15.11
N PHE A 72 4.92 20.02 -16.31
CA PHE A 72 4.98 18.66 -16.82
C PHE A 72 5.66 18.55 -18.19
N ASN A 73 6.10 19.65 -18.78
CA ASN A 73 6.65 19.72 -20.14
C ASN A 73 5.75 19.04 -21.18
N ARG A 74 4.42 19.21 -21.00
CA ARG A 74 3.37 18.66 -21.86
C ARG A 74 2.52 19.78 -22.43
N HIS A 75 1.88 19.55 -23.54
CA HIS A 75 0.96 20.51 -24.17
C HIS A 75 -0.40 19.87 -24.47
N VAL A 76 -1.45 20.66 -24.33
CA VAL A 76 -2.80 20.22 -24.68
C VAL A 76 -2.93 20.09 -26.18
N ASP A 77 -3.45 18.96 -26.63
CA ASP A 77 -3.60 18.65 -28.05
C ASP A 77 -4.63 19.56 -28.73
N LYS A 78 -4.37 19.84 -29.99
CA LYS A 78 -5.22 20.77 -30.79
C LYS A 78 -6.62 20.20 -30.99
N GLY A 79 -7.61 20.93 -30.49
CA GLY A 79 -9.02 20.57 -30.65
C GLY A 79 -9.65 19.94 -29.44
N GLU A 80 -8.84 19.67 -28.38
CA GLU A 80 -9.33 19.14 -27.13
C GLU A 80 -10.26 20.12 -26.41
N LYS A 81 -11.31 19.56 -25.79
CA LYS A 81 -12.28 20.32 -24.99
C LYS A 81 -11.92 20.20 -23.53
N GLY A 82 -11.58 21.33 -22.90
CA GLY A 82 -11.27 21.32 -21.48
C GLY A 82 -12.48 21.09 -20.59
N LEU A 83 -12.21 20.52 -19.41
CA LEU A 83 -13.16 20.24 -18.36
C LEU A 83 -13.42 21.52 -17.56
N MET A 84 -14.68 21.85 -17.35
CA MET A 84 -15.09 23.02 -16.60
C MET A 84 -15.01 22.75 -15.09
N ILE A 85 -14.35 23.63 -14.37
CA ILE A 85 -14.30 23.64 -12.91
C ILE A 85 -14.60 25.03 -12.35
N LEU A 86 -14.81 25.14 -11.06
CA LEU A 86 -15.02 26.39 -10.33
C LEU A 86 -13.71 26.84 -9.68
N ALA A 87 -13.31 28.09 -9.95
CA ALA A 87 -12.16 28.73 -9.28
C ALA A 87 -12.64 29.92 -8.46
N PRO A 88 -12.12 30.12 -7.23
CA PRO A 88 -12.43 31.29 -6.44
C PRO A 88 -11.76 32.53 -7.06
N VAL A 89 -12.51 33.61 -7.08
CA VAL A 89 -12.02 34.95 -7.49
C VAL A 89 -12.42 35.94 -6.42
N THR A 90 -11.45 36.64 -5.86
CA THR A 90 -11.68 37.64 -4.83
C THR A 90 -11.85 39.01 -5.46
N TYR A 91 -12.95 39.66 -5.17
CA TYR A 91 -13.27 41.02 -5.54
C TYR A 91 -13.31 41.90 -4.29
N LYS A 92 -12.89 43.13 -4.44
CA LYS A 92 -13.12 44.15 -3.42
C LYS A 92 -14.46 44.81 -3.69
N GLU A 93 -15.32 44.79 -2.69
CA GLU A 93 -16.67 45.35 -2.74
C GLU A 93 -16.88 46.28 -1.57
N ASP A 94 -17.39 47.49 -1.83
CA ASP A 94 -17.73 48.43 -0.76
C ASP A 94 -19.07 47.98 -0.14
N ARG A 95 -19.03 47.61 1.12
CA ARG A 95 -20.26 47.24 1.88
C ARG A 95 -20.42 48.12 3.10
N LEU A 96 -21.69 48.38 3.43
CA LEU A 96 -22.04 48.96 4.71
C LEU A 96 -21.94 47.84 5.76
N ILE A 97 -21.06 48.00 6.72
CA ILE A 97 -20.88 47.10 7.85
C ILE A 97 -21.12 47.85 9.14
N ASN A 98 -21.60 47.16 10.17
CA ASN A 98 -21.76 47.75 11.48
C ASN A 98 -20.39 48.14 12.04
N LYS A 99 -20.27 49.39 12.47
CA LYS A 99 -19.07 49.91 13.14
C LYS A 99 -18.95 49.24 14.51
N VAL A 100 -17.75 48.80 14.86
CA VAL A 100 -17.45 48.15 16.15
C VAL A 100 -16.43 48.96 16.93
N ASP A 101 -16.58 48.98 18.25
CA ASP A 101 -15.62 49.60 19.16
C ASP A 101 -14.33 48.77 19.31
N GLU A 102 -13.38 49.24 20.11
CA GLU A 102 -12.09 48.57 20.38
C GLU A 102 -12.26 47.19 21.05
N ASN A 103 -13.44 46.92 21.63
CA ASN A 103 -13.75 45.62 22.28
C ASN A 103 -14.55 44.69 21.38
N GLY A 104 -14.84 45.09 20.12
CA GLY A 104 -15.60 44.28 19.16
C GLY A 104 -17.13 44.38 19.29
N ASN A 105 -17.64 45.31 20.11
CA ASN A 105 -19.11 45.54 20.24
C ASN A 105 -19.59 46.52 19.17
N VAL A 106 -20.82 46.28 18.66
CA VAL A 106 -21.42 47.16 17.66
C VAL A 106 -21.72 48.53 18.28
N GLU A 107 -21.20 49.61 17.66
CA GLU A 107 -21.56 50.96 18.05
C GLU A 107 -22.99 51.29 17.65
N LEU A 108 -23.78 51.88 18.58
CA LEU A 108 -25.15 52.25 18.37
C LEU A 108 -25.29 53.79 18.32
N ASP A 109 -26.23 54.30 17.54
CA ASP A 109 -26.61 55.71 17.54
C ASP A 109 -27.47 56.07 18.75
N GLU A 110 -27.83 57.34 18.86
CA GLU A 110 -28.67 57.84 19.96
C GLU A 110 -30.09 57.19 20.00
N ALA A 111 -30.54 56.60 18.90
CA ALA A 111 -31.80 55.86 18.77
C ALA A 111 -31.68 54.35 19.04
N GLY A 112 -30.44 53.85 19.33
CA GLY A 112 -30.16 52.45 19.58
C GLY A 112 -29.99 51.61 18.31
N SER A 113 -29.79 52.24 17.14
CA SER A 113 -29.59 51.54 15.87
C SER A 113 -28.08 51.40 15.57
N PRO A 114 -27.63 50.27 14.94
CA PRO A 114 -26.23 50.10 14.56
C PRO A 114 -25.74 51.21 13.64
N ILE A 115 -24.64 51.88 14.03
CA ILE A 115 -23.92 52.80 13.16
C ILE A 115 -23.23 51.99 12.07
N GLN A 116 -23.50 52.35 10.81
CA GLN A 116 -22.91 51.67 9.65
C GLN A 116 -21.79 52.55 9.03
N GLU A 117 -20.70 51.90 8.70
CA GLU A 117 -19.61 52.52 7.92
C GLU A 117 -19.44 51.82 6.58
N GLN A 118 -19.06 52.55 5.56
CA GLN A 118 -18.70 51.96 4.28
C GLN A 118 -17.26 51.45 4.37
N ARG A 119 -17.09 50.14 4.20
CA ARG A 119 -15.79 49.49 4.26
C ARG A 119 -15.60 48.60 3.06
N GLN A 120 -14.37 48.64 2.50
CA GLN A 120 -13.99 47.74 1.44
C GLN A 120 -13.72 46.35 2.00
N VAL A 121 -14.55 45.37 1.62
CA VAL A 121 -14.44 43.99 2.04
C VAL A 121 -14.05 43.10 0.86
N ASN A 122 -13.26 42.06 1.13
CA ASN A 122 -12.96 41.06 0.13
C ASN A 122 -14.13 40.08 0.03
N VAL A 123 -14.74 40.00 -1.14
CA VAL A 123 -15.84 39.05 -1.42
C VAL A 123 -15.35 38.00 -2.39
N THR A 124 -15.37 36.73 -1.98
CA THR A 124 -15.02 35.60 -2.85
C THR A 124 -16.25 35.17 -3.63
N ARG A 125 -16.15 35.18 -4.94
CA ARG A 125 -17.13 34.61 -5.88
C ARG A 125 -16.48 33.49 -6.69
N PHE A 126 -17.28 32.57 -7.20
CA PHE A 126 -16.78 31.49 -8.05
C PHE A 126 -16.97 31.82 -9.52
N LYS A 127 -15.97 31.53 -10.31
CA LYS A 127 -15.97 31.67 -11.76
C LYS A 127 -15.55 30.34 -12.38
N THR A 128 -16.19 29.97 -13.50
CA THR A 128 -15.75 28.81 -14.26
C THR A 128 -14.40 29.03 -14.89
N THR A 129 -13.53 28.04 -14.76
CA THR A 129 -12.25 27.92 -15.48
C THR A 129 -12.15 26.53 -16.09
N THR A 130 -11.07 26.26 -16.82
CA THR A 130 -10.92 25.03 -17.59
C THR A 130 -9.63 24.33 -17.24
N VAL A 131 -9.71 23.02 -17.03
CA VAL A 131 -8.58 22.10 -16.89
C VAL A 131 -8.64 21.04 -17.99
N PHE A 132 -7.56 20.30 -18.18
CA PHE A 132 -7.43 19.24 -19.16
C PHE A 132 -6.86 18.00 -18.50
N ASP A 133 -7.38 16.84 -18.85
CA ASP A 133 -6.85 15.55 -18.40
C ASP A 133 -5.58 15.18 -19.18
N ILE A 134 -4.70 14.38 -18.57
CA ILE A 134 -3.46 13.90 -19.19
C ILE A 134 -3.70 13.25 -20.56
N SER A 135 -4.80 12.52 -20.74
CA SER A 135 -5.16 11.89 -22.01
C SER A 135 -5.45 12.88 -23.14
N GLN A 136 -5.60 14.16 -22.81
CA GLN A 136 -5.80 15.27 -23.73
C GLN A 136 -4.50 16.04 -24.01
N THR A 137 -3.35 15.46 -23.66
CA THR A 137 -2.04 16.13 -23.75
C THR A 137 -0.98 15.23 -24.36
N SER A 138 -0.03 15.84 -25.05
CA SER A 138 1.19 15.18 -25.56
C SER A 138 2.43 15.84 -24.98
N GLY A 139 3.53 15.09 -24.83
CA GLY A 139 4.79 15.56 -24.28
C GLY A 139 5.51 14.47 -23.49
N ASP A 140 6.36 14.87 -22.56
CA ASP A 140 7.17 13.94 -21.76
C ASP A 140 6.30 12.98 -20.96
N PRO A 141 6.74 11.70 -20.78
CA PRO A 141 6.06 10.80 -19.87
C PRO A 141 6.11 11.37 -18.44
N LEU A 142 4.99 11.26 -17.74
CA LEU A 142 5.00 11.63 -16.31
C LEU A 142 5.80 10.58 -15.54
N PRO A 143 6.51 10.99 -14.47
CA PRO A 143 7.04 10.03 -13.52
C PRO A 143 5.87 9.17 -13.01
N SER A 144 5.90 7.89 -13.31
CA SER A 144 4.91 6.97 -12.79
C SER A 144 5.16 6.80 -11.29
N LEU A 145 4.36 7.43 -10.48
CA LEU A 145 4.57 7.44 -9.04
C LEU A 145 4.23 6.09 -8.38
N ILE A 146 3.60 5.12 -9.03
CA ILE A 146 3.24 3.85 -8.36
C ILE A 146 2.69 2.78 -9.35
N HIS A 147 2.66 3.00 -10.68
CA HIS A 147 1.87 2.14 -11.57
C HIS A 147 2.47 0.79 -11.99
N ASP A 148 3.75 0.51 -11.70
CA ASP A 148 4.36 -0.77 -12.10
C ASP A 148 4.32 -1.87 -11.02
N LEU A 149 3.76 -1.59 -9.84
CA LEU A 149 3.74 -2.50 -8.69
C LEU A 149 2.33 -2.67 -8.07
N MET A 150 1.27 -2.52 -8.85
CA MET A 150 -0.10 -2.67 -8.33
C MET A 150 -0.32 -4.07 -7.75
N GLY A 151 -0.50 -4.14 -6.43
CA GLY A 151 -0.91 -5.34 -5.70
C GLY A 151 0.20 -6.09 -4.98
N SER A 152 1.38 -5.50 -4.77
CA SER A 152 2.41 -6.16 -3.97
C SER A 152 2.11 -6.01 -2.46
N ASN A 153 2.57 -7.00 -1.68
CA ASN A 153 2.49 -6.96 -0.21
C ASN A 153 3.30 -5.78 0.39
N ASN A 154 4.12 -5.10 -0.41
CA ASN A 154 4.97 -4.00 0.00
C ASN A 154 4.17 -2.73 0.28
N GLU A 155 3.19 -2.39 -0.57
CA GLU A 155 2.31 -1.25 -0.36
C GLU A 155 1.47 -1.43 0.91
N ALA A 156 0.96 -2.64 1.15
CA ALA A 156 0.23 -2.94 2.37
C ALA A 156 1.12 -2.75 3.62
N LYS A 157 2.35 -3.25 3.60
CA LYS A 157 3.32 -3.04 4.69
C LYS A 157 3.70 -1.57 4.86
N ALA A 158 3.93 -0.86 3.76
CA ALA A 158 4.27 0.55 3.80
C ALA A 158 3.14 1.38 4.40
N ILE A 159 1.89 1.13 4.03
CA ILE A 159 0.74 1.86 4.60
C ILE A 159 0.52 1.55 6.08
N ILE A 160 0.68 0.27 6.50
CA ILE A 160 0.62 -0.10 7.92
C ILE A 160 1.63 0.71 8.73
N GLN A 161 2.90 0.72 8.31
CA GLN A 161 3.97 1.45 8.99
C GLN A 161 3.75 2.96 8.96
N SER A 162 3.19 3.49 7.86
CA SER A 162 2.90 4.91 7.72
C SER A 162 1.79 5.34 8.66
N VAL A 163 0.69 4.59 8.73
CA VAL A 163 -0.41 4.87 9.67
C VAL A 163 0.09 4.78 11.11
N GLN A 164 0.91 3.78 11.46
CA GLN A 164 1.54 3.69 12.78
C GLN A 164 2.41 4.90 13.12
N SER A 165 3.08 5.48 12.11
CA SER A 165 3.99 6.63 12.31
C SER A 165 3.24 7.95 12.54
N ILE A 166 2.07 8.14 11.92
CA ILE A 166 1.29 9.40 12.04
C ILE A 166 0.16 9.32 13.05
N CYS A 167 -0.28 8.11 13.42
CA CYS A 167 -1.42 7.91 14.30
C CYS A 167 -1.11 8.42 15.72
N THR A 168 -1.97 9.28 16.23
CA THR A 168 -1.81 9.91 17.56
C THR A 168 -2.40 9.09 18.71
N ILE A 169 -3.13 8.02 18.38
CA ILE A 169 -3.72 7.11 19.37
C ILE A 169 -3.00 5.75 19.33
N PRO A 170 -3.00 4.99 20.44
CA PRO A 170 -2.37 3.68 20.49
C PRO A 170 -2.98 2.71 19.46
N ILE A 171 -2.12 1.99 18.75
CA ILE A 171 -2.48 0.86 17.87
C ILE A 171 -1.92 -0.41 18.52
N GLU A 172 -2.78 -1.37 18.83
CA GLU A 172 -2.41 -2.66 19.42
C GLU A 172 -2.66 -3.78 18.41
N PHE A 173 -1.66 -4.64 18.19
CA PHE A 173 -1.79 -5.84 17.37
C PHE A 173 -1.92 -7.05 18.28
N LYS A 174 -3.03 -7.78 18.18
CA LYS A 174 -3.35 -8.91 19.04
C LYS A 174 -3.84 -10.11 18.24
N THR A 175 -3.71 -11.30 18.82
CA THR A 175 -4.35 -12.51 18.31
C THR A 175 -5.80 -12.61 18.80
N GLU A 176 -6.59 -13.49 18.19
CA GLU A 176 -7.94 -13.82 18.68
C GLU A 176 -7.94 -14.36 20.12
N THR A 177 -6.86 -14.97 20.57
CA THR A 177 -6.75 -15.52 21.95
C THR A 177 -6.40 -14.45 22.98
N GLU A 178 -5.88 -13.30 22.56
CA GLU A 178 -5.46 -12.21 23.43
C GLU A 178 -6.55 -11.15 23.63
N ASP A 179 -7.61 -11.15 22.80
CA ASP A 179 -8.66 -10.13 22.84
C ASP A 179 -10.07 -10.73 22.62
N LEU A 180 -10.99 -10.42 23.53
CA LEU A 180 -12.35 -10.95 23.50
C LEU A 180 -13.17 -10.51 22.28
N ASN A 181 -12.94 -9.30 21.78
CA ASN A 181 -13.67 -8.81 20.59
C ASN A 181 -13.15 -9.50 19.34
N LEU A 182 -11.85 -9.76 19.23
CA LEU A 182 -11.29 -10.51 18.11
C LEU A 182 -11.75 -11.96 18.11
N MET A 183 -11.96 -12.59 19.29
CA MET A 183 -12.54 -13.94 19.40
C MET A 183 -13.93 -14.08 18.75
N THR A 184 -14.68 -12.98 18.58
CA THR A 184 -15.98 -12.99 17.89
C THR A 184 -15.87 -12.94 16.37
N GLY A 185 -14.64 -12.96 15.83
CA GLY A 185 -14.35 -12.88 14.40
C GLY A 185 -14.18 -11.45 13.87
N ALA A 186 -14.06 -10.45 14.76
CA ALA A 186 -13.72 -9.09 14.34
C ALA A 186 -12.28 -9.05 13.83
N LYS A 187 -12.05 -8.38 12.70
CA LYS A 187 -10.71 -8.16 12.13
C LYS A 187 -9.92 -7.10 12.88
N GLY A 188 -10.62 -6.16 13.47
CA GLY A 188 -10.13 -5.06 14.29
C GLY A 188 -11.30 -4.26 14.85
N TYR A 189 -10.99 -3.27 15.69
CA TYR A 189 -11.98 -2.32 16.19
C TYR A 189 -11.32 -1.06 16.76
N TYR A 190 -12.01 0.07 16.64
CA TYR A 190 -11.71 1.28 17.40
C TYR A 190 -12.49 1.28 18.71
N SER A 191 -11.82 1.53 19.84
CA SER A 191 -12.44 1.70 21.14
C SER A 191 -12.55 3.18 21.52
N PRO A 192 -13.71 3.83 21.40
CA PRO A 192 -13.85 5.25 21.79
C PRO A 192 -13.61 5.49 23.29
N LYS A 193 -13.85 4.47 24.13
CA LYS A 193 -13.65 4.56 25.57
C LYS A 193 -12.17 4.60 25.97
N GLU A 194 -11.35 3.82 25.28
CA GLU A 194 -9.92 3.71 25.56
C GLU A 194 -9.09 4.55 24.60
N ASP A 195 -9.74 5.14 23.59
CA ASP A 195 -9.15 5.93 22.51
C ASP A 195 -7.97 5.20 21.84
N LYS A 196 -8.22 3.96 21.41
CA LYS A 196 -7.21 3.09 20.78
C LYS A 196 -7.81 2.25 19.66
N VAL A 197 -6.96 1.82 18.75
CA VAL A 197 -7.26 0.84 17.70
C VAL A 197 -6.67 -0.51 18.08
N VAL A 198 -7.41 -1.59 17.87
CA VAL A 198 -6.93 -2.97 18.04
C VAL A 198 -7.12 -3.71 16.72
N ILE A 199 -6.07 -4.38 16.24
CA ILE A 199 -6.05 -5.12 14.98
C ILE A 199 -5.66 -6.57 15.22
N ASN A 200 -6.33 -7.48 14.53
CA ASN A 200 -5.95 -8.89 14.53
C ASN A 200 -4.66 -9.07 13.72
N LYS A 201 -3.56 -9.45 14.38
CA LYS A 201 -2.24 -9.61 13.75
C LYS A 201 -2.09 -10.88 12.91
N ASP A 202 -3.04 -11.84 13.04
CA ASP A 202 -3.02 -13.11 12.30
C ASP A 202 -3.64 -12.98 10.89
N LEU A 203 -4.05 -11.77 10.49
CA LEU A 203 -4.55 -11.45 9.15
C LEU A 203 -3.39 -11.23 8.16
N GLU A 204 -3.69 -11.34 6.88
CA GLU A 204 -2.75 -10.94 5.82
C GLU A 204 -2.53 -9.43 5.81
N ASP A 205 -1.33 -8.99 5.40
CA ASP A 205 -0.93 -7.57 5.44
C ASP A 205 -1.94 -6.64 4.73
N LEU A 206 -2.47 -7.05 3.58
CA LEU A 206 -3.50 -6.28 2.87
C LEU A 206 -4.78 -6.10 3.72
N GLN A 207 -5.20 -7.17 4.41
CA GLN A 207 -6.37 -7.10 5.28
C GLN A 207 -6.08 -6.29 6.54
N ILE A 208 -4.87 -6.40 7.11
CA ILE A 208 -4.42 -5.55 8.21
C ILE A 208 -4.46 -4.08 7.79
N ALA A 209 -3.90 -3.74 6.62
CA ALA A 209 -3.87 -2.37 6.12
C ALA A 209 -5.28 -1.79 5.96
N LYS A 210 -6.18 -2.53 5.29
CA LYS A 210 -7.59 -2.13 5.10
C LYS A 210 -8.30 -1.92 6.43
N THR A 211 -8.17 -2.88 7.36
CA THR A 211 -8.81 -2.81 8.67
C THR A 211 -8.24 -1.66 9.51
N LEU A 212 -6.91 -1.48 9.50
CA LEU A 212 -6.26 -0.40 10.25
C LEU A 212 -6.73 0.98 9.77
N ILE A 213 -6.80 1.19 8.46
CA ILE A 213 -7.31 2.45 7.89
C ILE A 213 -8.77 2.67 8.28
N HIS A 214 -9.60 1.63 8.22
CA HIS A 214 -11.02 1.70 8.59
C HIS A 214 -11.21 2.07 10.07
N GLU A 215 -10.49 1.41 10.99
CA GLU A 215 -10.59 1.70 12.43
C GLU A 215 -9.98 3.07 12.78
N TYR A 216 -8.93 3.47 12.07
CA TYR A 216 -8.37 4.81 12.21
C TYR A 216 -9.35 5.88 11.69
N ALA A 217 -10.06 5.62 10.60
CA ALA A 217 -11.13 6.50 10.11
C ALA A 217 -12.24 6.71 11.17
N HIS A 218 -12.64 5.65 11.88
CA HIS A 218 -13.57 5.77 13.01
C HIS A 218 -13.03 6.71 14.10
N SER A 219 -11.77 6.64 14.42
CA SER A 219 -11.15 7.50 15.44
C SER A 219 -11.13 8.98 15.04
N LEU A 220 -10.97 9.27 13.74
CA LEU A 220 -10.94 10.64 13.21
C LEU A 220 -12.34 11.25 13.07
N LEU A 221 -13.28 10.48 12.52
CA LEU A 221 -14.60 10.98 12.13
C LEU A 221 -15.65 10.85 13.24
N HIS A 222 -15.48 9.92 14.19
CA HIS A 222 -16.56 9.48 15.05
C HIS A 222 -16.27 9.54 16.56
N LYS A 223 -15.17 10.14 16.96
CA LYS A 223 -14.76 10.22 18.38
C LYS A 223 -15.82 10.87 19.29
N GLN A 224 -16.52 11.90 18.79
CA GLN A 224 -17.59 12.62 19.50
C GLN A 224 -18.71 12.98 18.51
N THR A 225 -19.53 12.02 18.12
CA THR A 225 -20.59 12.22 17.14
C THR A 225 -21.91 11.62 17.58
N ASN A 226 -23.01 12.26 17.18
CA ASN A 226 -24.38 11.74 17.36
C ASN A 226 -24.88 10.99 16.12
N LYS A 227 -24.00 10.73 15.12
CA LYS A 227 -24.36 9.99 13.90
C LYS A 227 -24.78 8.57 14.24
N ASP A 228 -25.75 8.04 13.50
CA ASP A 228 -26.15 6.65 13.63
C ASP A 228 -25.04 5.69 13.16
N GLN A 229 -25.17 4.41 13.51
CA GLN A 229 -24.15 3.42 13.18
C GLN A 229 -23.96 3.28 11.66
N SER A 230 -25.06 3.24 10.89
CA SER A 230 -25.01 3.11 9.43
C SER A 230 -24.23 4.26 8.79
N GLN A 231 -24.42 5.48 9.25
CA GLN A 231 -23.70 6.65 8.74
C GLN A 231 -22.21 6.58 9.07
N ARG A 232 -21.88 6.16 10.30
CA ARG A 232 -20.48 6.00 10.70
C ARG A 232 -19.75 4.95 9.85
N GLU A 233 -20.41 3.81 9.60
CA GLU A 233 -19.82 2.75 8.76
C GLU A 233 -19.61 3.22 7.31
N ILE A 234 -20.58 3.93 6.70
CA ILE A 234 -20.43 4.46 5.35
C ILE A 234 -19.25 5.45 5.27
N GLU A 235 -19.13 6.35 6.23
CA GLU A 235 -18.05 7.33 6.25
C GLU A 235 -16.68 6.66 6.43
N ALA A 236 -16.55 5.71 7.36
CA ALA A 236 -15.30 4.99 7.61
C ALA A 236 -14.91 4.10 6.42
N GLU A 237 -15.85 3.34 5.88
CA GLU A 237 -15.65 2.48 4.71
C GLU A 237 -15.27 3.29 3.47
N SER A 238 -15.94 4.45 3.28
CA SER A 238 -15.64 5.34 2.16
C SER A 238 -14.25 5.96 2.26
N LEU A 239 -13.87 6.42 3.45
CA LEU A 239 -12.52 6.95 3.69
C LEU A 239 -11.47 5.87 3.49
N ALA A 240 -11.70 4.66 4.01
CA ALA A 240 -10.82 3.52 3.82
C ALA A 240 -10.65 3.17 2.33
N PHE A 241 -11.75 3.17 1.56
CA PHE A 241 -11.69 2.97 0.12
C PHE A 241 -10.82 4.03 -0.58
N VAL A 242 -11.06 5.32 -0.30
CA VAL A 242 -10.33 6.42 -0.94
C VAL A 242 -8.84 6.32 -0.67
N LEU A 243 -8.45 6.02 0.56
CA LEU A 243 -7.04 5.86 0.93
C LEU A 243 -6.42 4.60 0.29
N CYS A 244 -7.10 3.46 0.34
CA CYS A 244 -6.62 2.24 -0.30
C CYS A 244 -6.44 2.43 -1.82
N ASP A 245 -7.41 3.04 -2.51
CA ASP A 245 -7.35 3.32 -3.95
C ASP A 245 -6.21 4.30 -4.27
N HIS A 246 -5.99 5.33 -3.44
CA HIS A 246 -4.92 6.31 -3.61
C HIS A 246 -3.53 5.67 -3.49
N PHE A 247 -3.34 4.78 -2.51
CA PHE A 247 -2.06 4.12 -2.26
C PHE A 247 -1.89 2.80 -3.05
N GLY A 248 -2.77 2.51 -4.02
CA GLY A 248 -2.64 1.36 -4.93
C GLY A 248 -3.01 0.01 -4.31
N LEU A 249 -3.69 -0.03 -3.16
CA LEU A 249 -4.18 -1.28 -2.57
C LEU A 249 -5.43 -1.78 -3.31
N ASP A 250 -5.61 -3.10 -3.41
CA ASP A 250 -6.78 -3.69 -4.05
C ASP A 250 -8.09 -3.30 -3.33
N THR A 251 -8.98 -2.64 -4.07
CA THR A 251 -10.29 -2.17 -3.60
C THR A 251 -11.46 -2.96 -4.19
N SER A 252 -11.21 -4.09 -4.83
CA SER A 252 -12.23 -4.88 -5.53
C SER A 252 -13.34 -5.39 -4.61
N GLU A 253 -13.03 -5.71 -3.36
CA GLU A 253 -13.96 -6.27 -2.37
C GLU A 253 -14.89 -5.22 -1.71
N TYR A 254 -14.61 -3.93 -1.87
CA TYR A 254 -15.47 -2.90 -1.30
C TYR A 254 -16.84 -2.85 -1.97
N SER A 255 -17.89 -2.78 -1.17
CA SER A 255 -19.27 -2.73 -1.62
C SER A 255 -20.08 -1.72 -0.80
N PHE A 256 -20.74 -0.78 -1.48
CA PHE A 256 -21.52 0.31 -0.87
C PHE A 256 -23.02 0.11 -1.04
N GLY A 257 -23.51 -1.11 -0.79
CA GLY A 257 -24.93 -1.44 -0.91
C GLY A 257 -25.87 -0.56 -0.06
N TYR A 258 -25.34 -0.01 1.03
CA TYR A 258 -26.10 0.85 1.96
C TYR A 258 -26.37 2.25 1.41
N ILE A 259 -25.63 2.73 0.41
CA ILE A 259 -25.79 4.10 -0.08
C ILE A 259 -27.19 4.35 -0.65
N ALA A 260 -27.84 3.33 -1.17
CA ALA A 260 -29.22 3.41 -1.65
C ALA A 260 -30.21 3.77 -0.54
N SER A 261 -29.93 3.44 0.73
CA SER A 261 -30.76 3.81 1.87
C SER A 261 -30.72 5.32 2.19
N TYR A 262 -29.76 6.03 1.62
CA TYR A 262 -29.64 7.49 1.74
C TYR A 262 -30.36 8.25 0.62
N ALA A 263 -30.92 7.56 -0.39
CA ALA A 263 -31.62 8.19 -1.51
C ALA A 263 -32.85 9.01 -1.06
N ASP A 264 -33.46 8.64 0.06
CA ASP A 264 -34.60 9.33 0.64
C ASP A 264 -34.22 10.45 1.65
N LYS A 265 -32.90 10.62 1.93
CA LYS A 265 -32.40 11.67 2.82
C LYS A 265 -32.23 13.00 2.10
N ASP A 266 -32.13 14.07 2.92
CA ASP A 266 -31.95 15.43 2.41
C ASP A 266 -30.64 15.54 1.61
N PHE A 267 -30.71 16.25 0.48
CA PHE A 267 -29.57 16.58 -0.39
C PHE A 267 -28.41 17.19 0.38
N ASP A 268 -28.69 18.09 1.32
CA ASP A 268 -27.66 18.77 2.11
C ASP A 268 -26.97 17.82 3.09
N GLU A 269 -27.67 16.81 3.61
CA GLU A 269 -27.08 15.77 4.46
C GLU A 269 -26.09 14.91 3.67
N LEU A 270 -26.47 14.40 2.50
CA LEU A 270 -25.56 13.62 1.65
C LEU A 270 -24.34 14.45 1.23
N LYS A 271 -24.55 15.68 0.81
CA LYS A 271 -23.46 16.59 0.44
C LYS A 271 -22.50 16.84 1.60
N SER A 272 -23.01 16.94 2.82
CA SER A 272 -22.20 17.06 4.04
C SER A 272 -21.33 15.82 4.27
N ILE A 273 -21.90 14.61 4.09
CA ILE A 273 -21.19 13.33 4.22
C ILE A 273 -20.06 13.25 3.17
N LEU A 274 -20.38 13.51 1.91
CA LEU A 274 -19.39 13.48 0.80
C LEU A 274 -18.25 14.48 1.05
N ASN A 275 -18.58 15.68 1.54
CA ASN A 275 -17.57 16.70 1.84
C ASN A 275 -16.68 16.30 3.04
N SER A 276 -17.26 15.67 4.07
CA SER A 276 -16.53 15.16 5.22
C SER A 276 -15.53 14.06 4.80
N ILE A 277 -15.99 13.10 3.99
CA ILE A 277 -15.12 12.04 3.46
C ILE A 277 -13.95 12.65 2.66
N GLN A 278 -14.26 13.56 1.74
CA GLN A 278 -13.24 14.14 0.86
C GLN A 278 -12.24 15.04 1.61
N SER A 279 -12.70 15.87 2.55
CA SER A 279 -11.80 16.73 3.33
C SER A 279 -10.88 15.90 4.23
N THR A 280 -11.41 14.87 4.90
CA THR A 280 -10.60 13.98 5.76
C THR A 280 -9.65 13.14 4.93
N ALA A 281 -10.08 12.65 3.76
CA ALA A 281 -9.18 11.94 2.84
C ALA A 281 -8.03 12.82 2.36
N HIS A 282 -8.30 14.07 1.99
CA HIS A 282 -7.27 15.04 1.62
C HIS A 282 -6.25 15.23 2.75
N GLU A 283 -6.72 15.54 3.96
CA GLU A 283 -5.85 15.74 5.13
C GLU A 283 -4.98 14.51 5.43
N MET A 284 -5.56 13.31 5.35
CA MET A 284 -4.83 12.07 5.59
C MET A 284 -3.83 11.76 4.48
N ILE A 285 -4.18 11.97 3.21
CA ILE A 285 -3.27 11.75 2.08
C ILE A 285 -2.05 12.68 2.21
N GLU A 286 -2.25 13.97 2.49
CA GLU A 286 -1.16 14.92 2.68
C GLU A 286 -0.21 14.53 3.81
N GLN A 287 -0.70 13.91 4.88
CA GLN A 287 0.12 13.43 5.99
C GLN A 287 0.79 12.09 5.69
N LEU A 288 0.07 11.17 5.06
CA LEU A 288 0.56 9.80 4.79
C LEU A 288 1.53 9.74 3.62
N GLU A 289 1.31 10.53 2.55
CA GLU A 289 2.03 10.37 1.29
C GLU A 289 3.57 10.52 1.43
N PRO A 290 4.11 11.51 2.18
CA PRO A 290 5.56 11.59 2.39
C PRO A 290 6.10 10.38 3.16
N VAL A 291 5.42 9.96 4.23
CA VAL A 291 5.83 8.83 5.06
C VAL A 291 5.70 7.52 4.29
N PHE A 292 4.62 7.34 3.52
CA PHE A 292 4.42 6.17 2.68
C PHE A 292 5.52 5.99 1.64
N LYS A 293 5.90 7.07 0.95
CA LYS A 293 7.00 7.05 -0.03
C LYS A 293 8.31 6.63 0.62
N GLU A 294 8.61 7.14 1.82
CA GLU A 294 9.79 6.74 2.60
C GLU A 294 9.73 5.26 2.98
N LYS A 295 8.62 4.80 3.58
CA LYS A 295 8.47 3.39 4.02
C LYS A 295 8.49 2.42 2.85
N LEU A 296 7.77 2.74 1.76
CA LEU A 296 7.77 1.91 0.55
C LEU A 296 9.17 1.79 -0.04
N HIS A 297 9.88 2.90 -0.17
CA HIS A 297 11.26 2.91 -0.64
C HIS A 297 12.18 2.06 0.24
N MET A 298 12.03 2.14 1.57
CA MET A 298 12.81 1.31 2.52
C MET A 298 12.47 -0.18 2.37
N ILE A 299 11.19 -0.54 2.16
CA ILE A 299 10.76 -1.92 1.94
C ILE A 299 11.27 -2.44 0.60
N GLU A 300 11.20 -1.63 -0.45
CA GLU A 300 11.72 -1.97 -1.78
C GLU A 300 13.22 -2.17 -1.77
N ILE A 301 13.98 -1.27 -1.12
CA ILE A 301 15.42 -1.45 -0.89
C ILE A 301 15.66 -2.76 -0.16
N LYS A 302 14.97 -2.99 0.96
CA LYS A 302 15.12 -4.22 1.74
C LYS A 302 14.83 -5.47 0.91
N ASN A 303 13.83 -5.44 0.03
CA ASN A 303 13.47 -6.57 -0.83
C ASN A 303 14.37 -6.71 -2.07
N LYS A 304 14.87 -5.60 -2.63
CA LYS A 304 15.70 -5.60 -3.83
C LYS A 304 17.16 -5.98 -3.53
N TYR A 305 17.62 -5.67 -2.32
CA TYR A 305 19.03 -5.78 -1.91
C TYR A 305 19.25 -6.77 -0.77
N ILE A 306 18.44 -7.83 -0.69
CA ILE A 306 18.75 -8.98 0.14
C ILE A 306 20.06 -9.57 -0.38
N MET A 307 21.03 -9.61 0.51
CA MET A 307 22.41 -9.98 0.16
C MET A 307 22.60 -11.50 0.13
N PRO A 308 23.50 -12.00 -0.74
CA PRO A 308 23.95 -13.38 -0.66
C PRO A 308 24.64 -13.68 0.67
N LEU A 309 24.44 -14.89 1.19
CA LEU A 309 24.96 -15.35 2.47
C LEU A 309 26.50 -15.18 2.60
N GLU A 310 27.25 -15.36 1.51
CA GLU A 310 28.71 -15.21 1.48
C GLU A 310 29.20 -13.78 1.78
N MET A 311 28.35 -12.77 1.56
CA MET A 311 28.65 -11.37 1.90
C MET A 311 28.28 -11.03 3.35
N GLU A 312 27.54 -11.89 4.04
CA GLU A 312 26.94 -11.59 5.35
C GLU A 312 27.95 -11.56 6.49
N GLN A 313 28.88 -12.48 6.53
CA GLN A 313 29.89 -12.49 7.62
C GLN A 313 30.73 -11.23 7.62
N MET A 314 31.09 -10.72 6.44
CA MET A 314 31.83 -9.48 6.30
C MET A 314 31.01 -8.27 6.73
N ASN A 315 29.73 -8.27 6.41
CA ASN A 315 28.82 -7.18 6.78
C ASN A 315 28.52 -7.15 8.28
N HIS A 316 28.40 -8.29 8.91
CA HIS A 316 28.25 -8.41 10.34
C HIS A 316 29.38 -7.66 11.08
N ASP A 317 30.63 -7.85 10.67
CA ASP A 317 31.78 -7.16 11.24
C ASP A 317 31.72 -5.64 11.01
N ILE A 318 31.27 -5.19 9.84
CA ILE A 318 31.11 -3.77 9.52
C ILE A 318 30.00 -3.15 10.41
N VAL A 319 28.85 -3.82 10.52
CA VAL A 319 27.73 -3.33 11.34
C VAL A 319 28.13 -3.22 12.82
N ILE A 320 28.82 -4.23 13.37
CA ILE A 320 29.33 -4.19 14.75
C ILE A 320 30.27 -3.00 14.96
N GLN A 321 31.19 -2.75 14.03
CA GLN A 321 32.15 -1.66 14.14
C GLN A 321 31.47 -0.30 14.00
N VAL A 322 30.58 -0.12 13.02
CA VAL A 322 29.79 1.11 12.86
C VAL A 322 28.96 1.37 14.13
N SER A 323 28.29 0.34 14.65
CA SER A 323 27.49 0.47 15.90
C SER A 323 28.35 0.90 17.08
N SER A 324 29.56 0.36 17.20
CA SER A 324 30.51 0.78 18.24
C SER A 324 30.97 2.24 18.09
N LEU A 325 31.20 2.68 16.85
CA LEU A 325 31.58 4.06 16.55
C LEU A 325 30.42 5.05 16.71
N MET A 326 29.19 4.57 16.56
CA MET A 326 27.97 5.39 16.77
C MET A 326 27.56 5.49 18.25
N GLU A 327 28.08 4.64 19.14
CA GLU A 327 27.71 4.66 20.57
C GLU A 327 27.84 6.04 21.25
N PRO A 328 28.89 6.85 20.99
CA PRO A 328 29.00 8.19 21.56
C PRO A 328 27.92 9.17 21.09
N TYR A 329 27.21 8.87 20.01
CA TYR A 329 26.19 9.74 19.40
C TYR A 329 24.75 9.35 19.79
N LYS A 330 24.56 8.40 20.72
CA LYS A 330 23.22 7.98 21.16
C LYS A 330 22.34 9.09 21.71
N ASP A 331 22.94 10.11 22.32
CA ASP A 331 22.21 11.27 22.82
C ASP A 331 21.57 12.08 21.69
N ALA A 332 22.12 12.04 20.47
CA ALA A 332 21.55 12.71 19.29
C ALA A 332 20.17 12.18 18.90
N LEU A 333 19.85 10.92 19.21
CA LEU A 333 18.51 10.34 18.96
C LEU A 333 17.39 11.06 19.72
N ASN A 334 17.72 11.70 20.84
CA ASN A 334 16.77 12.41 21.70
C ASN A 334 16.86 13.93 21.57
N ASP A 335 17.74 14.45 20.71
CA ASP A 335 17.89 15.89 20.49
C ASP A 335 16.88 16.37 19.43
N PRO A 336 15.93 17.25 19.76
CA PRO A 336 14.93 17.74 18.84
C PRO A 336 15.49 18.60 17.68
N ASN A 337 16.76 18.99 17.75
CA ASN A 337 17.43 19.74 16.70
C ASN A 337 18.18 18.82 15.71
N VAL A 338 18.26 17.53 15.96
CA VAL A 338 18.89 16.54 15.08
C VAL A 338 17.82 15.84 14.26
N SER A 339 17.87 16.02 12.95
CA SER A 339 16.93 15.37 12.04
C SER A 339 17.35 13.91 11.73
N THR A 340 16.41 13.12 11.21
CA THR A 340 16.71 11.78 10.71
C THR A 340 17.78 11.81 9.60
N SER A 341 17.81 12.89 8.79
CA SER A 341 18.83 13.08 7.76
C SER A 341 20.23 13.26 8.36
N ASP A 342 20.34 14.00 9.47
CA ASP A 342 21.63 14.19 10.15
C ASP A 342 22.15 12.86 10.71
N ILE A 343 21.25 12.02 11.24
CA ILE A 343 21.62 10.67 11.72
C ILE A 343 22.09 9.79 10.56
N HIS A 344 21.43 9.85 9.41
CA HIS A 344 21.87 9.14 8.21
C HIS A 344 23.27 9.58 7.76
N GLU A 345 23.57 10.89 7.77
CA GLU A 345 24.89 11.40 7.43
C GLU A 345 25.96 10.92 8.44
N MET A 346 25.63 10.86 9.72
CA MET A 346 26.53 10.33 10.74
C MET A 346 26.83 8.85 10.51
N VAL A 347 25.82 8.04 10.21
CA VAL A 347 25.99 6.62 9.89
C VAL A 347 26.82 6.44 8.63
N ASP A 348 26.56 7.21 7.57
CA ASP A 348 27.31 7.18 6.31
C ASP A 348 28.79 7.48 6.52
N GLN A 349 29.13 8.48 7.34
CA GLN A 349 30.50 8.81 7.67
C GLN A 349 31.21 7.64 8.37
N GLN A 350 30.54 7.00 9.33
CA GLN A 350 31.14 5.87 10.04
C GLN A 350 31.33 4.64 9.14
N ILE A 351 30.36 4.35 8.24
CA ILE A 351 30.50 3.29 7.25
C ILE A 351 31.72 3.56 6.33
N TYR A 352 31.83 4.81 5.85
CA TYR A 352 32.95 5.22 5.01
C TYR A 352 34.30 5.05 5.74
N ASP A 353 34.39 5.47 6.98
CA ASP A 353 35.60 5.37 7.78
C ASP A 353 35.99 3.90 8.07
N VAL A 354 35.02 3.03 8.36
CA VAL A 354 35.24 1.60 8.57
C VAL A 354 35.73 0.92 7.29
N ILE A 355 35.09 1.18 6.16
CA ILE A 355 35.45 0.56 4.87
C ILE A 355 36.84 1.03 4.40
N ASN A 356 37.12 2.32 4.47
CA ASN A 356 38.40 2.87 4.01
C ASN A 356 39.54 2.71 5.01
N GLY A 357 39.25 2.51 6.29
CA GLY A 357 40.27 2.32 7.34
C GLY A 357 40.93 0.94 7.38
N LYS A 358 40.41 -0.05 6.64
CA LYS A 358 40.91 -1.44 6.66
C LYS A 358 41.42 -1.89 5.29
N ALA A 359 42.73 -2.15 5.18
CA ALA A 359 43.35 -2.64 3.98
C ALA A 359 42.75 -3.97 3.45
N ALA A 360 42.19 -4.81 4.33
CA ALA A 360 41.48 -6.05 3.97
C ALA A 360 40.14 -5.79 3.24
N TYR A 361 39.54 -4.61 3.40
CA TYR A 361 38.29 -4.24 2.74
C TYR A 361 38.52 -3.30 1.53
N SER A 362 39.72 -2.73 1.35
CA SER A 362 39.99 -1.80 0.26
C SER A 362 39.84 -2.44 -1.14
N ASP A 363 40.23 -3.69 -1.30
CA ASP A 363 40.05 -4.42 -2.57
C ASP A 363 38.58 -4.81 -2.81
N GLN A 364 37.81 -4.97 -1.72
CA GLN A 364 36.39 -5.27 -1.76
C GLN A 364 35.54 -4.00 -1.78
N ALA A 365 36.02 -2.89 -1.21
CA ALA A 365 35.40 -1.57 -1.35
C ALA A 365 35.32 -1.12 -2.82
N PHE A 366 36.20 -1.59 -3.68
CA PHE A 366 36.08 -1.38 -5.13
C PHE A 366 34.86 -2.13 -5.71
N LEU A 367 34.53 -3.31 -5.23
CA LEU A 367 33.31 -4.04 -5.57
C LEU A 367 32.06 -3.32 -4.99
N PHE A 368 32.17 -2.70 -3.82
CA PHE A 368 31.09 -1.94 -3.17
C PHE A 368 30.88 -0.57 -3.83
N GLY A 369 31.93 0.13 -4.23
CA GLY A 369 31.85 1.48 -4.82
C GLY A 369 31.09 1.54 -6.14
N ASN A 370 30.98 0.42 -6.85
CA ASN A 370 30.20 0.29 -8.08
C ASN A 370 28.78 -0.29 -7.84
N ASN A 371 28.44 -0.72 -6.62
CA ASN A 371 27.14 -1.25 -6.27
C ASN A 371 26.46 -0.34 -5.25
N HIS A 372 25.88 0.74 -5.76
CA HIS A 372 25.10 1.71 -4.97
C HIS A 372 24.06 1.03 -4.08
N ASP A 373 23.47 0.00 -4.56
CA ASP A 373 22.39 -0.75 -3.96
C ASP A 373 22.85 -1.52 -2.71
N TYR A 374 24.02 -2.11 -2.77
CA TYR A 374 24.65 -2.79 -1.64
C TYR A 374 24.96 -1.81 -0.49
N TYR A 375 25.54 -0.65 -0.83
CA TYR A 375 25.81 0.40 0.15
C TYR A 375 24.55 0.87 0.85
N GLN A 376 23.45 1.07 0.12
CA GLN A 376 22.18 1.46 0.70
C GLN A 376 21.61 0.41 1.67
N THR A 377 21.79 -0.87 1.37
CA THR A 377 21.40 -1.96 2.29
C THR A 377 22.22 -1.93 3.57
N LEU A 378 23.54 -1.85 3.46
CA LEU A 378 24.44 -1.76 4.62
C LEU A 378 24.12 -0.53 5.49
N ARG A 379 23.89 0.63 4.85
CA ARG A 379 23.47 1.87 5.50
C ARG A 379 22.19 1.70 6.29
N THR A 380 21.18 1.07 5.70
CA THR A 380 19.89 0.80 6.35
C THR A 380 20.05 -0.08 7.58
N ILE A 381 20.86 -1.14 7.48
CA ILE A 381 21.14 -2.05 8.59
C ILE A 381 21.86 -1.31 9.72
N CYS A 382 22.91 -0.55 9.40
CA CYS A 382 23.66 0.22 10.40
C CYS A 382 22.76 1.28 11.07
N PHE A 383 21.89 1.94 10.31
CA PHE A 383 20.93 2.88 10.85
C PHE A 383 19.92 2.21 11.79
N GLU A 384 19.36 1.06 11.41
CA GLU A 384 18.45 0.28 12.25
C GLU A 384 19.16 -0.22 13.53
N ALA A 385 20.38 -0.72 13.41
CA ALA A 385 21.19 -1.15 14.55
C ALA A 385 21.47 0.01 15.55
N PHE A 386 21.60 1.23 15.04
CA PHE A 386 21.81 2.42 15.85
C PHE A 386 20.51 2.94 16.49
N THR A 387 19.40 2.96 15.75
CA THR A 387 18.15 3.59 16.18
C THR A 387 17.21 2.64 16.94
N ASN A 388 17.33 1.32 16.73
CA ASN A 388 16.48 0.31 17.35
C ASN A 388 17.15 -0.27 18.60
N PRO A 389 16.68 0.04 19.82
CA PRO A 389 17.28 -0.47 21.05
C PRO A 389 17.12 -2.00 21.23
N ASN A 390 16.24 -2.63 20.45
CA ASN A 390 16.01 -4.09 20.48
C ASN A 390 16.79 -4.83 19.37
N PHE A 391 17.64 -4.14 18.63
CA PHE A 391 18.46 -4.76 17.61
C PHE A 391 19.55 -5.63 18.24
N ASP A 392 19.49 -6.94 18.04
CA ASP A 392 20.45 -7.88 18.58
C ASP A 392 21.59 -8.14 17.59
N LEU A 393 22.73 -7.49 17.83
CA LEU A 393 23.95 -7.64 17.01
C LEU A 393 24.58 -9.05 17.10
N ASN A 394 24.23 -9.85 18.11
CA ASN A 394 24.78 -11.20 18.31
C ASN A 394 23.89 -12.30 17.69
N LYS A 395 22.72 -11.95 17.24
CA LYS A 395 21.79 -12.85 16.56
C LYS A 395 22.29 -13.13 15.14
N ASN A 396 22.00 -14.31 14.61
CA ASN A 396 22.21 -14.61 13.17
C ASN A 396 21.25 -13.81 12.29
N TRP A 397 21.16 -12.49 12.57
CA TRP A 397 20.26 -11.56 11.93
C TRP A 397 20.42 -11.53 10.41
N PHE A 398 21.66 -11.70 9.93
CA PHE A 398 21.94 -11.76 8.51
C PHE A 398 21.34 -13.01 7.88
N ILE A 399 21.52 -14.19 8.50
CA ILE A 399 20.89 -15.43 8.02
C ILE A 399 19.38 -15.28 8.01
N GLU A 400 18.77 -14.79 9.09
CA GLU A 400 17.32 -14.57 9.20
C GLU A 400 16.77 -13.52 8.22
N ASN A 401 17.62 -12.63 7.70
CA ASN A 401 17.25 -11.63 6.70
C ASN A 401 17.81 -11.92 5.30
N SER A 402 18.49 -13.06 5.10
CA SER A 402 18.94 -13.50 3.78
C SER A 402 17.74 -13.83 2.87
N ILE A 403 17.97 -13.77 1.57
CA ILE A 403 16.92 -14.15 0.61
C ILE A 403 16.68 -15.66 0.67
N GLU A 404 17.72 -16.43 0.93
CA GLU A 404 17.71 -17.87 1.13
C GLU A 404 16.81 -18.26 2.29
N HIS A 405 16.91 -17.54 3.42
CA HIS A 405 16.06 -17.78 4.59
C HIS A 405 14.60 -17.40 4.32
N ARG A 406 14.36 -16.25 3.72
CA ARG A 406 12.99 -15.83 3.36
C ARG A 406 12.34 -16.76 2.36
N ASN A 407 13.09 -17.26 1.37
CA ASN A 407 12.57 -18.25 0.44
C ASN A 407 12.23 -19.56 1.16
N TYR A 408 13.03 -19.94 2.16
CA TYR A 408 12.71 -21.08 3.00
C TYR A 408 11.40 -20.87 3.77
N GLU A 409 11.23 -19.72 4.43
CA GLU A 409 9.99 -19.40 5.17
C GLU A 409 8.74 -19.37 4.28
N LEU A 410 8.86 -18.83 3.07
CA LEU A 410 7.78 -18.84 2.09
C LEU A 410 7.49 -20.26 1.59
N PHE A 411 8.54 -21.03 1.30
CA PHE A 411 8.42 -22.42 0.86
C PHE A 411 7.83 -23.31 1.95
N GLU A 412 8.24 -23.13 3.20
CA GLU A 412 7.70 -23.84 4.36
C GLU A 412 6.16 -23.67 4.45
N GLN A 413 5.61 -22.50 4.17
CA GLN A 413 4.17 -22.24 4.24
C GLN A 413 3.35 -23.06 3.22
N ILE A 414 3.99 -23.48 2.12
CA ILE A 414 3.34 -24.28 1.08
C ILE A 414 3.81 -25.73 1.05
N ALA A 415 4.95 -26.05 1.63
CA ALA A 415 5.59 -27.35 1.48
C ALA A 415 6.03 -27.97 2.82
N GLN A 416 5.50 -27.53 3.95
CA GLN A 416 5.85 -28.09 5.28
C GLN A 416 5.84 -29.63 5.33
N PRO A 417 4.83 -30.35 4.77
CA PRO A 417 4.84 -31.81 4.79
C PRO A 417 5.99 -32.45 4.01
N LEU A 418 6.50 -31.77 2.99
CA LEU A 418 7.68 -32.24 2.24
C LEU A 418 8.96 -32.04 3.07
N LEU A 419 9.07 -30.93 3.79
CA LEU A 419 10.21 -30.65 4.67
C LEU A 419 10.31 -31.61 5.84
N THR A 420 9.16 -32.11 6.33
CA THR A 420 9.07 -33.07 7.44
C THR A 420 9.01 -34.54 6.97
N ASN A 421 9.06 -34.77 5.65
CA ASN A 421 8.92 -36.07 5.00
C ASN A 421 7.57 -36.80 5.29
N ASP A 422 6.52 -36.03 5.61
CA ASP A 422 5.14 -36.54 5.76
C ASP A 422 4.44 -36.71 4.40
N ALA A 423 4.97 -36.07 3.36
CA ALA A 423 4.57 -36.22 1.97
C ALA A 423 5.78 -36.06 1.06
N TYR A 424 5.72 -36.62 -0.17
CA TYR A 424 6.78 -36.44 -1.15
C TYR A 424 6.35 -35.62 -2.37
N TYR A 425 5.03 -35.35 -2.52
CA TYR A 425 4.49 -34.56 -3.62
C TYR A 425 3.18 -33.87 -3.20
N ILE A 426 3.04 -32.61 -3.61
CA ILE A 426 1.82 -31.83 -3.44
C ILE A 426 1.47 -31.11 -4.73
N LYS A 427 0.21 -31.29 -5.19
CA LYS A 427 -0.33 -30.57 -6.32
C LYS A 427 -1.31 -29.50 -5.86
N TYR A 428 -1.16 -28.31 -6.41
CA TYR A 428 -2.03 -27.17 -6.18
C TYR A 428 -2.72 -26.74 -7.47
N THR A 429 -3.96 -26.29 -7.35
CA THR A 429 -4.75 -25.78 -8.46
C THR A 429 -5.45 -24.48 -8.11
N THR A 430 -5.65 -23.61 -9.10
CA THR A 430 -6.51 -22.43 -9.02
C THR A 430 -7.15 -22.15 -10.37
N PRO A 431 -8.42 -21.70 -10.43
CA PRO A 431 -9.08 -21.44 -11.70
C PRO A 431 -8.36 -20.37 -12.54
N GLY A 432 -8.10 -20.69 -13.81
CA GLY A 432 -7.51 -19.76 -14.78
C GLY A 432 -5.98 -19.70 -14.79
N PHE A 433 -5.30 -20.48 -13.97
CA PHE A 433 -3.85 -20.60 -13.92
C PHE A 433 -3.39 -22.03 -14.13
N MET A 434 -2.12 -22.24 -14.45
CA MET A 434 -1.50 -23.56 -14.57
C MET A 434 -1.43 -24.24 -13.20
N ASP A 435 -1.49 -25.58 -13.19
CA ASP A 435 -1.31 -26.33 -11.94
C ASP A 435 0.12 -26.15 -11.42
N LEU A 436 0.27 -26.03 -10.09
CA LEU A 436 1.57 -26.01 -9.42
C LEU A 436 1.85 -27.37 -8.80
N ASN A 437 3.01 -27.92 -9.10
CA ASN A 437 3.51 -29.17 -8.53
C ASN A 437 4.74 -28.85 -7.66
N VAL A 438 4.79 -29.47 -6.48
CA VAL A 438 5.91 -29.35 -5.54
C VAL A 438 6.28 -30.75 -5.10
N GLU A 439 7.54 -31.13 -5.26
CA GLU A 439 8.00 -32.50 -5.01
C GLU A 439 9.40 -32.58 -4.40
N ILE A 440 9.66 -33.69 -3.74
CA ILE A 440 10.99 -34.08 -3.27
C ILE A 440 11.69 -34.85 -4.40
N ILE A 441 12.88 -34.41 -4.79
CA ILE A 441 13.75 -35.13 -5.75
C ILE A 441 14.70 -36.05 -4.99
N ASP A 442 15.29 -35.55 -3.92
CA ASP A 442 16.28 -36.21 -3.06
C ASP A 442 16.08 -35.76 -1.59
N ASP A 443 16.94 -36.24 -0.67
CA ASP A 443 16.84 -35.95 0.76
C ASP A 443 16.78 -34.45 1.10
N ASP A 444 17.52 -33.64 0.34
CA ASP A 444 17.62 -32.19 0.51
C ASP A 444 17.29 -31.38 -0.76
N ARG A 445 16.89 -32.06 -1.85
CA ARG A 445 16.60 -31.46 -3.14
C ARG A 445 15.14 -31.55 -3.50
N PHE A 446 14.57 -30.41 -3.91
CA PHE A 446 13.14 -30.23 -4.20
C PHE A 446 12.97 -29.59 -5.58
N ALA A 447 11.79 -29.77 -6.16
CA ALA A 447 11.35 -29.04 -7.35
C ALA A 447 10.00 -28.36 -7.14
N MET A 448 9.83 -27.23 -7.81
CA MET A 448 8.57 -26.53 -8.01
C MET A 448 8.36 -26.27 -9.48
N ALA A 449 7.21 -26.66 -10.04
CA ALA A 449 6.90 -26.44 -11.44
C ALA A 449 5.44 -26.06 -11.67
N HIS A 450 5.21 -25.07 -12.52
CA HIS A 450 3.92 -24.90 -13.19
C HIS A 450 3.91 -25.74 -14.46
N ASN A 451 2.88 -26.60 -14.56
CA ASN A 451 2.78 -27.50 -15.70
C ASN A 451 1.50 -27.24 -16.51
N TYR A 452 1.63 -27.36 -17.82
CA TYR A 452 0.51 -27.35 -18.76
C TYR A 452 0.71 -28.41 -19.85
N GLU A 453 -0.37 -28.83 -20.48
CA GLU A 453 -0.31 -29.82 -21.56
C GLU A 453 -0.33 -29.10 -22.92
N LEU A 454 0.64 -29.42 -23.79
CA LEU A 454 0.73 -28.94 -25.16
C LEU A 454 0.94 -30.12 -26.11
N ASN A 455 -0.04 -30.37 -26.99
CA ASN A 455 0.00 -31.48 -27.98
C ASN A 455 0.16 -32.88 -27.37
N GLY A 456 -0.20 -33.07 -26.11
CA GLY A 456 -0.07 -34.33 -25.37
C GLY A 456 1.24 -34.48 -24.60
N ASP A 457 2.13 -33.48 -24.66
CA ASP A 457 3.35 -33.40 -23.86
C ASP A 457 3.14 -32.48 -22.66
N LEU A 458 3.66 -32.87 -21.50
CA LEU A 458 3.68 -32.05 -20.29
C LEU A 458 4.83 -31.06 -20.38
N MET A 459 4.49 -29.78 -20.39
CA MET A 459 5.43 -28.66 -20.47
C MET A 459 5.53 -27.97 -19.13
N ALA A 460 6.71 -27.46 -18.77
CA ALA A 460 6.97 -26.69 -17.57
C ALA A 460 7.14 -25.20 -17.87
N ASP A 461 6.50 -24.33 -17.06
CA ASP A 461 6.60 -22.86 -17.24
C ASP A 461 6.19 -22.10 -15.96
N PRO A 462 7.13 -21.82 -15.05
CA PRO A 462 8.50 -22.31 -14.96
C PRO A 462 8.65 -23.63 -14.21
N ASP A 463 9.86 -24.19 -14.22
CA ASP A 463 10.33 -25.26 -13.34
C ASP A 463 11.64 -24.80 -12.68
N MET A 464 11.79 -25.09 -11.39
CA MET A 464 12.97 -24.75 -10.60
C MET A 464 13.33 -25.89 -9.65
N GLU A 465 14.58 -26.35 -9.73
CA GLU A 465 15.17 -27.22 -8.70
C GLU A 465 15.98 -26.40 -7.70
N PHE A 466 15.94 -26.80 -6.44
CA PHE A 466 16.68 -26.14 -5.36
C PHE A 466 17.03 -27.11 -4.24
N THR A 467 18.09 -26.81 -3.49
CA THR A 467 18.48 -27.53 -2.27
C THR A 467 17.99 -26.77 -1.03
N VAL A 468 17.69 -27.54 0.03
CA VAL A 468 17.19 -27.00 1.29
C VAL A 468 18.08 -27.46 2.44
N ASP A 469 18.71 -26.49 3.09
CA ASP A 469 19.35 -26.69 4.39
C ASP A 469 18.29 -26.55 5.50
N LYS A 470 17.75 -27.69 5.92
CA LYS A 470 16.68 -27.77 6.95
C LYS A 470 17.17 -27.32 8.32
N GLU A 471 18.46 -27.49 8.64
CA GLU A 471 19.04 -27.13 9.93
C GLU A 471 19.15 -25.59 10.09
N ASN A 472 19.70 -24.93 9.06
CA ASN A 472 19.88 -23.49 9.04
C ASN A 472 18.67 -22.74 8.43
N ARG A 473 17.66 -23.46 7.93
CA ARG A 473 16.46 -22.92 7.30
C ARG A 473 16.79 -22.03 6.09
N LEU A 474 17.57 -22.57 5.15
CA LEU A 474 18.03 -21.88 3.96
C LEU A 474 17.64 -22.66 2.70
N LEU A 475 17.36 -21.95 1.62
CA LEU A 475 16.95 -22.52 0.34
C LEU A 475 17.84 -21.96 -0.78
N TYR A 476 18.44 -22.85 -1.57
CA TYR A 476 19.42 -22.51 -2.60
C TYR A 476 18.95 -22.99 -3.98
N PRO A 477 18.57 -22.11 -4.91
CA PRO A 477 18.26 -22.45 -6.28
C PRO A 477 19.43 -23.17 -6.97
N GLN A 478 19.12 -24.18 -7.76
CA GLN A 478 20.11 -24.98 -8.51
C GLN A 478 19.93 -24.84 -10.02
N SER A 479 18.69 -24.85 -10.49
CA SER A 479 18.37 -24.72 -11.90
C SER A 479 17.01 -24.04 -12.11
N TYR A 480 16.83 -23.52 -13.33
CA TYR A 480 15.60 -22.90 -13.79
C TYR A 480 15.34 -23.28 -15.23
N GLN A 481 14.09 -23.65 -15.56
CA GLN A 481 13.66 -24.03 -16.88
C GLN A 481 12.35 -23.37 -17.27
N GLN A 482 12.23 -23.02 -18.56
CA GLN A 482 11.02 -22.49 -19.18
C GLN A 482 10.85 -23.08 -20.58
N ASP A 483 10.00 -24.06 -20.74
CA ASP A 483 9.87 -24.84 -21.99
C ASP A 483 9.34 -24.00 -23.15
N ASN A 484 8.39 -23.07 -22.89
CA ASN A 484 7.84 -22.18 -23.90
C ASN A 484 8.89 -21.25 -24.55
N LEU A 485 9.96 -20.94 -23.81
CA LEU A 485 11.09 -20.12 -24.29
C LEU A 485 12.29 -20.95 -24.70
N GLN A 486 12.24 -22.29 -24.55
CA GLN A 486 13.38 -23.19 -24.72
C GLN A 486 14.60 -22.73 -23.91
N PHE A 487 14.33 -22.24 -22.69
CA PHE A 487 15.33 -21.69 -21.80
C PHE A 487 15.61 -22.67 -20.66
N TYR A 488 16.89 -22.95 -20.42
CA TYR A 488 17.38 -23.74 -19.29
C TYR A 488 18.67 -23.10 -18.76
N GLU A 489 18.73 -22.93 -17.45
CA GLU A 489 19.88 -22.33 -16.76
C GLU A 489 20.24 -23.11 -15.50
N ARG A 490 21.52 -23.21 -15.19
CA ARG A 490 22.06 -23.76 -13.93
C ARG A 490 22.86 -22.70 -13.20
N VAL A 491 22.83 -22.76 -11.88
CA VAL A 491 23.60 -21.87 -11.02
C VAL A 491 25.09 -22.21 -11.08
N ASP A 492 25.45 -23.49 -11.02
CA ASP A 492 26.83 -24.02 -11.13
C ASP A 492 27.87 -23.21 -10.31
N GLY A 493 27.47 -22.73 -9.12
CA GLY A 493 28.34 -21.94 -8.24
C GLY A 493 28.46 -20.45 -8.61
N ASP A 494 27.71 -19.95 -9.59
CA ASP A 494 27.66 -18.52 -9.90
C ASP A 494 26.76 -17.75 -8.92
N PRO A 495 27.30 -16.90 -8.03
CA PRO A 495 26.53 -16.19 -7.01
C PRO A 495 25.57 -15.15 -7.59
N PHE A 496 25.84 -14.58 -8.77
CA PHE A 496 24.94 -13.64 -9.43
C PHE A 496 23.68 -14.35 -9.92
N ARG A 497 23.84 -15.51 -10.55
CA ARG A 497 22.72 -16.35 -10.99
C ARG A 497 21.91 -16.88 -9.81
N ALA A 498 22.60 -17.36 -8.77
CA ALA A 498 21.91 -17.78 -7.54
C ALA A 498 21.02 -16.66 -6.98
N ASN A 499 21.53 -15.44 -6.93
CA ASN A 499 20.78 -14.29 -6.43
C ASN A 499 19.61 -13.90 -7.35
N GLU A 500 19.78 -13.95 -8.68
CA GLU A 500 18.67 -13.71 -9.62
C GLU A 500 17.56 -14.75 -9.46
N LEU A 501 17.91 -16.03 -9.38
CA LEU A 501 16.94 -17.11 -9.18
C LEU A 501 16.30 -17.06 -7.80
N ASN A 502 17.02 -16.67 -6.75
CA ASN A 502 16.47 -16.42 -5.43
C ASN A 502 15.40 -15.32 -5.45
N ARG A 503 15.67 -14.20 -6.14
CA ARG A 503 14.68 -13.11 -6.29
C ARG A 503 13.46 -13.56 -7.07
N PHE A 504 13.68 -14.28 -8.17
CA PHE A 504 12.58 -14.84 -8.95
C PHE A 504 11.73 -15.77 -8.10
N MET A 505 12.33 -16.70 -7.36
CA MET A 505 11.64 -17.63 -6.49
C MET A 505 10.81 -16.92 -5.40
N ASN A 506 11.39 -15.89 -4.77
CA ASN A 506 10.69 -15.09 -3.79
C ASN A 506 9.41 -14.49 -4.38
N GLN A 507 9.51 -13.82 -5.53
CA GLN A 507 8.37 -13.25 -6.23
C GLN A 507 7.36 -14.31 -6.67
N TRP A 508 7.85 -15.44 -7.15
CA TRP A 508 7.00 -16.52 -7.64
C TRP A 508 6.14 -17.13 -6.52
N ILE A 509 6.73 -17.44 -5.35
CA ILE A 509 5.96 -17.98 -4.22
C ILE A 509 4.94 -16.96 -3.70
N HIS A 510 5.26 -15.67 -3.65
CA HIS A 510 4.29 -14.64 -3.33
C HIS A 510 3.11 -14.62 -4.31
N ASN A 511 3.38 -14.67 -5.61
CA ASN A 511 2.33 -14.73 -6.63
C ASN A 511 1.42 -15.97 -6.46
N ILE A 512 2.01 -17.14 -6.13
CA ILE A 512 1.26 -18.36 -5.85
C ILE A 512 0.30 -18.16 -4.68
N GLN A 513 0.74 -17.52 -3.61
CA GLN A 513 -0.10 -17.23 -2.43
C GLN A 513 -1.22 -16.26 -2.78
N GLU A 514 -0.94 -15.19 -3.52
CA GLU A 514 -1.93 -14.19 -3.95
C GLU A 514 -2.98 -14.77 -4.91
N GLN A 515 -2.59 -15.68 -5.79
CA GLN A 515 -3.49 -16.34 -6.75
C GLN A 515 -4.42 -17.36 -6.10
N LYS A 516 -4.36 -17.54 -4.76
CA LYS A 516 -5.29 -18.37 -3.97
C LYS A 516 -5.29 -19.83 -4.41
N TYR A 517 -4.14 -20.37 -4.74
CA TYR A 517 -3.99 -21.80 -5.03
C TYR A 517 -4.52 -22.66 -3.89
N LYS A 518 -5.08 -23.82 -4.20
CA LYS A 518 -5.62 -24.80 -3.26
C LYS A 518 -5.01 -26.14 -3.49
N VAL A 519 -4.72 -26.85 -2.42
CA VAL A 519 -4.25 -28.24 -2.50
C VAL A 519 -5.30 -29.10 -3.21
N GLU A 520 -4.91 -29.74 -4.30
CA GLU A 520 -5.71 -30.71 -5.05
C GLU A 520 -5.37 -32.14 -4.66
N THR A 521 -4.06 -32.46 -4.65
CA THR A 521 -3.59 -33.83 -4.40
C THR A 521 -2.34 -33.82 -3.52
N ILE A 522 -2.22 -34.80 -2.64
CA ILE A 522 -1.05 -35.05 -1.79
C ILE A 522 -0.70 -36.54 -1.91
N TYR A 523 0.57 -36.83 -2.15
CA TYR A 523 1.11 -38.17 -2.10
C TYR A 523 2.00 -38.35 -0.87
N THR A 524 1.74 -39.41 -0.13
CA THR A 524 2.55 -39.89 1.00
C THR A 524 3.03 -41.32 0.73
N ASP A 525 3.95 -41.83 1.52
CA ASP A 525 4.39 -43.22 1.39
C ASP A 525 3.23 -44.25 1.58
N GLU A 526 2.19 -43.87 2.30
CA GLU A 526 1.10 -44.78 2.68
C GLU A 526 -0.17 -44.58 1.84
N PHE A 527 -0.45 -43.36 1.34
CA PHE A 527 -1.73 -43.06 0.67
C PHE A 527 -1.64 -41.84 -0.25
N GLU A 528 -2.64 -41.77 -1.13
CA GLU A 528 -2.97 -40.58 -1.93
C GLU A 528 -4.21 -39.91 -1.35
N LEU A 529 -4.16 -38.60 -1.18
CA LEU A 529 -5.29 -37.75 -0.81
C LEU A 529 -5.66 -36.83 -1.97
N SER A 530 -6.92 -36.91 -2.42
CA SER A 530 -7.46 -36.05 -3.46
C SER A 530 -8.60 -35.18 -2.92
N ALA A 531 -8.51 -33.86 -3.14
CA ALA A 531 -9.58 -32.94 -2.75
C ALA A 531 -10.85 -33.10 -3.58
N LYS A 532 -10.76 -33.68 -4.78
CA LYS A 532 -11.92 -34.04 -5.61
C LYS A 532 -12.74 -35.18 -4.97
N GLU A 533 -12.06 -36.15 -4.35
CA GLU A 533 -12.69 -37.32 -3.73
C GLU A 533 -13.04 -37.03 -2.27
N ASN A 534 -12.10 -36.50 -1.49
CA ASN A 534 -12.29 -36.27 -0.06
C ASN A 534 -11.67 -34.93 0.40
N PRO A 535 -12.34 -33.78 0.16
CA PRO A 535 -11.83 -32.45 0.53
C PRO A 535 -11.62 -32.29 2.04
N ASN A 536 -12.40 -33.01 2.88
CA ASN A 536 -12.25 -32.92 4.33
C ASN A 536 -10.98 -33.63 4.84
N ALA A 537 -10.58 -34.74 4.21
CA ALA A 537 -9.33 -35.42 4.54
C ALA A 537 -8.13 -34.57 4.16
N VAL A 538 -8.13 -33.95 2.96
CA VAL A 538 -7.07 -33.05 2.52
C VAL A 538 -6.99 -31.82 3.45
N LYS A 539 -8.14 -31.21 3.81
CA LYS A 539 -8.16 -30.08 4.75
C LYS A 539 -7.62 -30.45 6.13
N LYS A 540 -7.96 -31.64 6.64
CA LYS A 540 -7.46 -32.14 7.92
C LYS A 540 -5.94 -32.31 7.85
N PHE A 541 -5.44 -32.98 6.81
CA PHE A 541 -4.00 -33.16 6.58
C PHE A 541 -3.26 -31.81 6.52
N CYS A 542 -3.75 -30.87 5.69
CA CYS A 542 -3.17 -29.54 5.58
C CYS A 542 -3.08 -28.80 6.94
N LYS A 543 -4.13 -28.91 7.75
CA LYS A 543 -4.15 -28.29 9.09
C LYS A 543 -3.15 -28.94 10.04
N GLU A 544 -3.04 -30.28 10.02
CA GLU A 544 -2.14 -31.05 10.89
C GLU A 544 -0.66 -30.82 10.54
N HIS A 545 -0.37 -30.50 9.26
CA HIS A 545 0.98 -30.34 8.73
C HIS A 545 1.29 -28.89 8.27
N GLY A 546 0.59 -27.89 8.78
CA GLY A 546 0.97 -26.47 8.65
C GLY A 546 0.55 -25.76 7.36
N ILE A 547 -0.10 -26.42 6.37
CA ILE A 547 -0.59 -25.77 5.14
C ILE A 547 -1.97 -25.13 5.40
N THR A 548 -2.05 -24.01 6.08
CA THR A 548 -3.33 -23.42 6.49
C THR A 548 -3.95 -22.50 5.44
N LYS A 549 -3.13 -21.73 4.73
CA LYS A 549 -3.59 -20.73 3.73
C LYS A 549 -4.06 -21.34 2.40
N MET A 550 -3.52 -22.49 2.01
CA MET A 550 -3.78 -23.18 0.74
C MET A 550 -4.68 -24.41 0.87
N ALA A 551 -5.32 -24.61 2.01
CA ALA A 551 -6.23 -25.72 2.22
C ALA A 551 -7.54 -25.55 1.43
N PRO A 552 -8.12 -26.64 0.85
CA PRO A 552 -9.38 -26.58 0.11
C PRO A 552 -10.56 -26.20 1.02
N LYS A 553 -11.58 -25.52 0.45
CA LYS A 553 -12.81 -25.21 1.18
C LYS A 553 -13.59 -26.50 1.49
N SER A 554 -14.18 -26.63 2.69
CA SER A 554 -15.04 -27.74 3.04
C SER A 554 -16.41 -27.64 2.32
N LYS A 555 -17.02 -28.78 1.92
CA LYS A 555 -18.33 -28.81 1.27
C LYS A 555 -19.53 -28.44 2.18
N GLU A 556 -19.31 -28.08 3.44
CA GLU A 556 -20.40 -27.87 4.41
C GLU A 556 -21.07 -26.49 4.39
N LEU A 557 -20.76 -25.59 3.46
CA LEU A 557 -21.32 -24.23 3.41
C LEU A 557 -22.18 -23.93 2.18
N GLU A 558 -22.68 -24.96 1.46
CA GLU A 558 -23.69 -24.80 0.40
C GLU A 558 -25.03 -25.48 0.82
N ARG A 559 -25.59 -25.03 1.96
CA ARG A 559 -27.01 -25.34 2.30
C ARG A 559 -27.70 -24.09 2.84
#